data_13a81cbcda1931f5227d97aabdc38d34
#
_entry.id   13a81cbcda1931f5227d97aabdc38d34
#
_cell.length_a   1.000
_cell.length_b   1.000
_cell.length_c   1.000
_cell.angle_alpha   90.00
_cell.angle_beta   90.00
_cell.angle_gamma   90.00
#
_symmetry.space_group_name_H-M   'P 1'
#
loop_
_entity.id
_entity.type
_entity.pdbx_description
1 polymer ?
#
loop_
_entity_poly.entity_id
_entity_poly.type
_entity_poly.pdbx_seq_one_letter_code
_entity_poly.pdbx_strand_id
1 'polypeptide(L)'
;MSTHQAQMPLCQRDFCQLLIIDAQERLAAAMPPDELATVTGNINRLIRAAKGVGIPVFATQHNSKGLGPIIESIRTNLPPDTEPTEKTAYSCCTAPGFERNISSF
;
A
#
# COMPACT_ATOMS: atom_id res chain seq x y z
N MET A 1 -27.01 2.59 -21.54
CA MET A 1 -27.60 2.86 -20.30
C MET A 1 -26.59 3.35 -19.28
N SER A 2 -26.82 4.47 -18.75
CA SER A 2 -25.85 5.17 -17.94
C SER A 2 -25.84 4.76 -16.47
N THR A 3 -26.86 4.02 -16.03
CA THR A 3 -26.98 3.67 -14.63
C THR A 3 -25.85 2.78 -14.13
N HIS A 4 -25.24 2.00 -15.01
CA HIS A 4 -24.08 1.20 -14.60
C HIS A 4 -22.92 2.05 -14.19
N GLN A 5 -22.69 3.17 -14.89
CA GLN A 5 -21.62 4.07 -14.50
C GLN A 5 -21.90 4.73 -13.18
N ALA A 6 -23.18 5.03 -12.93
CA ALA A 6 -23.57 5.56 -11.63
C ALA A 6 -23.34 4.54 -10.50
N GLN A 7 -23.36 3.24 -10.82
CA GLN A 7 -23.15 2.18 -9.86
C GLN A 7 -21.68 1.86 -9.65
N MET A 8 -20.77 2.48 -10.44
CA MET A 8 -19.34 2.33 -10.26
C MET A 8 -18.76 3.67 -9.81
N PRO A 9 -18.91 3.99 -8.54
CA PRO A 9 -18.49 5.28 -8.05
C PRO A 9 -16.99 5.47 -8.17
N LEU A 10 -16.59 6.71 -8.39
CA LEU A 10 -15.19 7.06 -8.29
C LEU A 10 -14.72 6.88 -6.86
N CYS A 11 -13.42 6.74 -6.69
CA CYS A 11 -12.81 6.66 -5.39
C CYS A 11 -13.09 7.95 -4.62
N GLN A 12 -13.75 7.84 -3.48
CA GLN A 12 -14.08 8.98 -2.64
C GLN A 12 -13.34 8.88 -1.32
N ARG A 13 -12.88 10.02 -0.82
CA ARG A 13 -12.08 10.08 0.40
C ARG A 13 -12.68 9.30 1.56
N ASP A 14 -13.99 9.45 1.80
CA ASP A 14 -14.65 8.86 2.96
C ASP A 14 -14.87 7.36 2.83
N PHE A 15 -14.67 6.80 1.64
CA PHE A 15 -14.97 5.40 1.35
C PHE A 15 -13.80 4.67 0.72
N CYS A 16 -12.58 5.16 0.89
CA CYS A 16 -11.42 4.51 0.29
C CYS A 16 -10.25 4.40 1.26
N GLN A 17 -9.34 3.50 0.92
CA GLN A 17 -8.10 3.26 1.64
C GLN A 17 -6.98 3.18 0.62
N LEU A 18 -5.76 3.51 1.06
CA LEU A 18 -4.57 3.31 0.25
C LEU A 18 -3.84 2.08 0.77
N LEU A 19 -3.60 1.10 -0.10
CA LEU A 19 -2.89 -0.12 0.25
C LEU A 19 -1.60 -0.20 -0.56
N ILE A 20 -0.47 -0.24 0.14
CA ILE A 20 0.84 -0.40 -0.47
C ILE A 20 1.21 -1.88 -0.37
N ILE A 21 1.34 -2.53 -1.52
CA ILE A 21 1.53 -3.98 -1.57
C ILE A 21 2.97 -4.31 -1.95
N ASP A 22 3.67 -4.98 -1.04
CA ASP A 22 4.97 -5.62 -1.29
C ASP A 22 6.05 -4.71 -1.87
N ALA A 23 6.06 -3.45 -1.48
CA ALA A 23 7.09 -2.50 -1.91
C ALA A 23 8.37 -2.71 -1.10
N GLN A 24 9.09 -3.80 -1.37
CA GLN A 24 10.19 -4.30 -0.56
C GLN A 24 11.54 -4.19 -1.25
N GLU A 25 12.59 -4.12 -0.45
CA GLU A 25 13.94 -3.80 -0.92
C GLU A 25 14.48 -4.78 -1.95
N ARG A 26 14.29 -6.08 -1.75
CA ARG A 26 14.84 -7.07 -2.69
C ARG A 26 14.07 -7.12 -4.01
N LEU A 27 12.78 -6.86 -3.97
CA LEU A 27 12.01 -6.73 -5.20
C LEU A 27 12.41 -5.47 -5.94
N ALA A 28 12.66 -4.38 -5.21
CA ALA A 28 13.13 -3.13 -5.78
C ALA A 28 14.50 -3.27 -6.43
N ALA A 29 15.38 -4.05 -5.84
CA ALA A 29 16.73 -4.25 -6.36
C ALA A 29 16.73 -4.93 -7.74
N ALA A 30 15.66 -5.61 -8.11
CA ALA A 30 15.51 -6.23 -9.43
C ALA A 30 15.00 -5.27 -10.51
N MET A 31 14.61 -4.05 -10.14
CA MET A 31 14.08 -3.06 -11.08
C MET A 31 15.19 -2.17 -11.62
N PRO A 32 15.07 -1.69 -12.87
CA PRO A 32 15.97 -0.65 -13.36
C PRO A 32 15.91 0.59 -12.46
N PRO A 33 17.07 1.22 -12.15
CA PRO A 33 17.10 2.33 -11.19
C PRO A 33 16.17 3.50 -11.53
N ASP A 34 16.06 3.85 -12.80
CA ASP A 34 15.21 4.98 -13.22
C ASP A 34 13.73 4.67 -12.99
N GLU A 35 13.32 3.46 -13.32
CA GLU A 35 11.95 3.02 -13.12
C GLU A 35 11.64 2.91 -11.63
N LEU A 36 12.58 2.41 -10.84
CA LEU A 36 12.42 2.31 -9.40
C LEU A 36 12.23 3.69 -8.79
N ALA A 37 13.04 4.68 -9.19
CA ALA A 37 12.92 6.04 -8.68
C ALA A 37 11.54 6.63 -9.00
N THR A 38 11.04 6.40 -10.20
CA THR A 38 9.72 6.90 -10.62
C THR A 38 8.62 6.26 -9.80
N VAL A 39 8.64 4.94 -9.67
CA VAL A 39 7.61 4.21 -8.92
C VAL A 39 7.63 4.60 -7.45
N THR A 40 8.81 4.63 -6.83
CA THR A 40 8.95 5.01 -5.43
C THR A 40 8.46 6.44 -5.20
N GLY A 41 8.81 7.36 -6.09
CA GLY A 41 8.34 8.74 -6.01
C GLY A 41 6.82 8.84 -6.09
N ASN A 42 6.21 8.06 -6.97
CA ASN A 42 4.75 8.07 -7.12
C ASN A 42 4.06 7.46 -5.91
N ILE A 43 4.60 6.37 -5.38
CA ILE A 43 4.05 5.77 -4.14
C ILE A 43 4.10 6.79 -3.01
N ASN A 44 5.22 7.46 -2.84
CA ASN A 44 5.38 8.45 -1.78
C ASN A 44 4.44 9.65 -1.96
N ARG A 45 4.18 10.07 -3.19
CA ARG A 45 3.20 11.12 -3.45
C ARG A 45 1.79 10.69 -3.05
N LEU A 46 1.42 9.45 -3.37
CA LEU A 46 0.12 8.92 -2.98
C LEU A 46 -0.02 8.84 -1.46
N ILE A 47 1.02 8.39 -0.77
CA ILE A 47 0.99 8.32 0.69
C ILE A 47 0.82 9.72 1.28
N ARG A 48 1.58 10.70 0.81
CA ARG A 48 1.47 12.06 1.31
C ARG A 48 0.09 12.66 1.05
N ALA A 49 -0.45 12.41 -0.13
CA ALA A 49 -1.79 12.89 -0.47
C ALA A 49 -2.84 12.25 0.43
N ALA A 50 -2.75 10.94 0.64
CA ALA A 50 -3.68 10.21 1.50
C ALA A 50 -3.63 10.74 2.93
N LYS A 51 -2.44 10.93 3.47
CA LYS A 51 -2.27 11.49 4.81
C LYS A 51 -2.85 12.89 4.91
N GLY A 52 -2.65 13.71 3.87
CA GLY A 52 -3.13 15.09 3.87
C GLY A 52 -4.64 15.23 3.87
N VAL A 53 -5.36 14.25 3.33
CA VAL A 53 -6.83 14.29 3.28
C VAL A 53 -7.49 13.28 4.22
N GLY A 54 -6.70 12.59 5.05
CA GLY A 54 -7.25 11.69 6.05
C GLY A 54 -7.67 10.32 5.53
N ILE A 55 -7.13 9.88 4.40
CA ILE A 55 -7.36 8.54 3.88
C ILE A 55 -6.45 7.55 4.62
N PRO A 56 -6.98 6.46 5.19
CA PRO A 56 -6.16 5.46 5.86
C PRO A 56 -5.18 4.81 4.89
N VAL A 57 -3.96 4.56 5.39
CA VAL A 57 -2.88 3.94 4.61
C VAL A 57 -2.50 2.64 5.29
N PHE A 58 -2.44 1.57 4.51
CA PHE A 58 -2.01 0.25 4.96
C PHE A 58 -0.89 -0.24 4.07
N ALA A 59 -0.07 -1.14 4.59
CA ALA A 59 1.03 -1.71 3.83
C ALA A 59 1.15 -3.19 4.12
N THR A 60 1.57 -3.96 3.11
CA THR A 60 1.89 -5.38 3.28
C THR A 60 3.33 -5.63 2.90
N GLN A 61 3.91 -6.68 3.49
CA GLN A 61 5.20 -7.19 3.05
C GLN A 61 5.12 -8.71 2.96
N HIS A 62 5.72 -9.26 1.91
CA HIS A 62 5.68 -10.69 1.62
C HIS A 62 7.01 -11.30 2.03
N ASN A 63 6.96 -12.31 2.93
CA ASN A 63 8.15 -13.05 3.33
C ASN A 63 9.35 -12.11 3.58
N SER A 64 9.24 -11.23 4.54
CA SER A 64 10.25 -10.18 4.77
C SER A 64 11.62 -10.73 5.09
N LYS A 65 11.71 -11.95 5.62
CA LYS A 65 13.01 -12.61 5.87
C LYS A 65 13.76 -12.86 4.59
N GLY A 66 13.07 -13.18 3.49
CA GLY A 66 13.69 -13.42 2.19
C GLY A 66 13.76 -12.18 1.32
N LEU A 67 12.70 -11.39 1.27
CA LEU A 67 12.58 -10.24 0.37
C LEU A 67 12.94 -8.91 1.01
N GLY A 68 13.27 -8.92 2.30
CA GLY A 68 13.63 -7.70 3.01
C GLY A 68 12.43 -6.86 3.42
N PRO A 69 12.67 -5.81 4.18
CA PRO A 69 11.60 -4.92 4.61
C PRO A 69 11.09 -4.03 3.48
N ILE A 70 10.04 -3.27 3.74
CA ILE A 70 9.56 -2.25 2.83
C ILE A 70 10.68 -1.25 2.57
N ILE A 71 10.76 -0.75 1.34
CA ILE A 71 11.73 0.26 0.92
C ILE A 71 11.74 1.40 1.95
N GLU A 72 12.92 1.77 2.43
CA GLU A 72 13.05 2.68 3.56
C GLU A 72 12.37 4.02 3.32
N SER A 73 12.52 4.60 2.13
CA SER A 73 11.89 5.89 1.82
C SER A 73 10.38 5.83 1.88
N ILE A 74 9.80 4.67 1.57
CA ILE A 74 8.36 4.46 1.68
C ILE A 74 7.98 4.25 3.15
N ARG A 75 8.73 3.41 3.84
CA ARG A 75 8.46 3.09 5.24
C ARG A 75 8.46 4.33 6.12
N THR A 76 9.43 5.21 5.93
CA THR A 76 9.53 6.44 6.73
C THR A 76 8.40 7.41 6.42
N ASN A 77 7.74 7.27 5.28
CA ASN A 77 6.63 8.12 4.89
C ASN A 77 5.26 7.56 5.32
N LEU A 78 5.21 6.30 5.75
CA LEU A 78 3.97 5.71 6.25
C LEU A 78 3.52 6.42 7.53
N PRO A 79 2.20 6.44 7.84
CA PRO A 79 1.73 6.98 9.11
C PRO A 79 2.43 6.31 10.29
N PRO A 80 2.70 7.04 11.38
CA PRO A 80 3.49 6.51 12.51
C PRO A 80 2.94 5.23 13.12
N ASP A 81 1.62 5.04 13.08
CA ASP A 81 0.98 3.89 13.69
C ASP A 81 0.78 2.73 12.71
N THR A 82 1.29 2.87 11.49
CA THR A 82 1.11 1.84 10.47
C THR A 82 2.21 0.79 10.56
N GLU A 83 1.82 -0.42 10.92
CA GLU A 83 2.70 -1.59 10.89
C GLU A 83 2.43 -2.38 9.63
N PRO A 84 3.45 -2.68 8.82
CA PRO A 84 3.23 -3.52 7.64
C PRO A 84 2.73 -4.90 8.02
N THR A 85 1.72 -5.38 7.30
CA THR A 85 1.17 -6.72 7.51
C THR A 85 2.03 -7.75 6.78
N GLU A 86 2.60 -8.68 7.52
CA GLU A 86 3.39 -9.77 6.97
C GLU A 86 2.49 -10.80 6.31
N LYS A 87 2.85 -11.28 5.11
CA LYS A 87 2.11 -12.35 4.45
C LYS A 87 3.07 -13.33 3.79
N THR A 88 2.61 -14.56 3.63
CA THR A 88 3.37 -15.63 2.96
C THR A 88 2.63 -16.17 1.75
N ALA A 89 1.47 -15.63 1.43
CA ALA A 89 0.68 -15.96 0.24
C ALA A 89 0.55 -14.72 -0.63
N TYR A 90 0.25 -14.92 -1.91
CA TYR A 90 0.07 -13.80 -2.82
C TYR A 90 -1.08 -12.88 -2.42
N SER A 91 -2.16 -13.46 -1.89
CA SER A 91 -3.28 -12.66 -1.43
C SER A 91 -3.03 -12.15 -0.02
N CYS A 92 -3.10 -10.85 0.19
CA CYS A 92 -2.98 -10.26 1.52
C CYS A 92 -4.20 -10.56 2.39
N CYS A 93 -5.32 -10.99 1.81
CA CYS A 93 -6.53 -11.32 2.56
C CYS A 93 -6.34 -12.51 3.51
N THR A 94 -5.33 -13.36 3.25
CA THR A 94 -5.00 -14.49 4.13
C THR A 94 -3.98 -14.14 5.19
N ALA A 95 -3.42 -12.93 5.18
CA ALA A 95 -2.42 -12.53 6.16
C ALA A 95 -3.07 -12.27 7.51
N PRO A 96 -2.43 -12.69 8.61
CA PRO A 96 -2.98 -12.45 9.94
C PRO A 96 -3.22 -10.96 10.19
N GLY A 97 -4.43 -10.63 10.62
CA GLY A 97 -4.79 -9.26 10.97
C GLY A 97 -5.15 -8.35 9.82
N PHE A 98 -4.94 -8.78 8.55
CA PHE A 98 -5.19 -7.89 7.40
C PHE A 98 -6.67 -7.50 7.32
N GLU A 99 -7.54 -8.49 7.35
CA GLU A 99 -8.98 -8.25 7.28
C GLU A 99 -9.45 -7.34 8.40
N ARG A 100 -8.94 -7.56 9.60
CA ARG A 100 -9.29 -6.73 10.75
C ARG A 100 -8.85 -5.28 10.54
N ASN A 101 -7.65 -5.08 10.03
CA ASN A 101 -7.12 -3.74 9.79
C ASN A 101 -7.96 -2.98 8.76
N ILE A 102 -8.36 -3.67 7.70
CA ILE A 102 -9.19 -3.08 6.65
C ILE A 102 -10.59 -2.80 7.16
N SER A 103 -11.18 -3.74 7.88
CA SER A 103 -12.58 -3.62 8.30
C SER A 103 -12.77 -2.63 9.45
N SER A 104 -11.71 -2.24 10.14
CA SER A 104 -11.78 -1.21 11.16
C SER A 104 -11.96 0.19 10.59
N PHE A 105 -11.85 0.32 9.31
CA PHE A 105 -11.99 1.58 8.59
C PHE A 105 -13.42 2.11 8.55
#